data_9b108c2ffe03253071fdfa13166cff93
#
_entry.id   9b108c2ffe03253071fdfa13166cff93
#
_cell.length_a   1.000
_cell.length_b   1.000
_cell.length_c   1.000
_cell.angle_alpha   90.00
_cell.angle_beta   90.00
_cell.angle_gamma   90.00
#
_symmetry.space_group_name_H-M   'P 1'
#
loop_
_entity.id
_entity.type
_entity.pdbx_description
1 polymer ?
#
loop_
_entity_poly.entity_id
_entity_poly.type
_entity_poly.pdbx_seq_one_letter_code
_entity_poly.pdbx_strand_id
1 'polypeptide(L)'
;MQTVLNAPAYAEVPQPRFQPGPAGTHITIRGLTKYFAGWPLYDNFDLDIPKGKIVSVFGPNGCGKSTLINMIAGLVPIDRGEILFDGKSLKDTKIGYVFQNYREALFPWMRTIDNIAYPLLLEGKSKAEVDRRMEELVASFDVKFDLNRYPYELSGGQQQTASIMRALAPKPEVLFLDEPFSALDFEMTLFIREKLQEVFMQTGTTTVSYTHLTLPTTPYV
;
A
#
# COMPACT_ATOMS: atom_id res chain seq x y z
N MET A 1 -40.59 3.84 -31.91
CA MET A 1 -39.78 2.64 -32.24
C MET A 1 -38.39 2.87 -31.66
N GLN A 2 -38.13 2.39 -30.45
CA GLN A 2 -36.78 2.49 -29.80
C GLN A 2 -36.00 1.25 -30.21
N THR A 3 -34.93 1.44 -30.96
CA THR A 3 -34.00 0.37 -31.30
C THR A 3 -33.09 0.11 -30.08
N VAL A 4 -33.32 -0.98 -29.38
CA VAL A 4 -32.44 -1.48 -28.32
C VAL A 4 -31.21 -2.04 -29.02
N LEU A 5 -30.07 -1.34 -28.92
CA LEU A 5 -28.78 -1.89 -29.31
C LEU A 5 -28.40 -3.01 -28.31
N ASN A 6 -28.53 -4.25 -28.77
CA ASN A 6 -28.01 -5.41 -28.04
C ASN A 6 -26.49 -5.26 -27.90
N ALA A 7 -26.01 -5.16 -26.66
CA ALA A 7 -24.58 -5.31 -26.36
C ALA A 7 -24.10 -6.69 -26.85
N PRO A 8 -22.91 -6.80 -27.45
CA PRO A 8 -22.38 -8.10 -27.90
C PRO A 8 -22.24 -9.02 -26.68
N ALA A 9 -22.77 -10.22 -26.80
CA ALA A 9 -22.58 -11.28 -25.81
C ALA A 9 -21.09 -11.58 -25.73
N TYR A 10 -20.47 -11.23 -24.63
CA TYR A 10 -19.10 -11.66 -24.34
C TYR A 10 -19.10 -13.17 -24.18
N ALA A 11 -18.38 -13.87 -25.07
CA ALA A 11 -18.14 -15.29 -24.91
C ALA A 11 -17.53 -15.53 -23.53
N GLU A 12 -18.06 -16.51 -22.79
CA GLU A 12 -17.46 -16.93 -21.50
C GLU A 12 -16.04 -17.38 -21.78
N VAL A 13 -15.08 -16.53 -21.43
CA VAL A 13 -13.66 -16.89 -21.44
C VAL A 13 -13.47 -17.87 -20.30
N PRO A 14 -12.88 -19.08 -20.54
CA PRO A 14 -12.59 -20.03 -19.48
C PRO A 14 -11.80 -19.32 -18.39
N GLN A 15 -12.27 -19.39 -17.15
CA GLN A 15 -11.54 -18.84 -16.01
C GLN A 15 -10.16 -19.51 -15.95
N PRO A 16 -9.05 -18.75 -15.91
CA PRO A 16 -7.74 -19.36 -15.78
C PRO A 16 -7.72 -20.16 -14.49
N ARG A 17 -7.31 -21.44 -14.58
CA ARG A 17 -7.07 -22.24 -13.37
C ARG A 17 -5.92 -21.60 -12.63
N PHE A 18 -6.17 -21.18 -11.37
CA PHE A 18 -5.15 -20.61 -10.51
C PHE A 18 -3.89 -21.48 -10.51
N GLN A 19 -2.76 -20.87 -10.85
CA GLN A 19 -1.44 -21.48 -10.71
C GLN A 19 -0.71 -20.73 -9.59
N PRO A 20 -0.37 -21.41 -8.47
CA PRO A 20 0.37 -20.77 -7.39
C PRO A 20 1.70 -20.24 -7.93
N GLY A 21 2.14 -19.11 -7.39
CA GLY A 21 3.45 -18.55 -7.71
C GLY A 21 4.60 -19.45 -7.25
N PRO A 22 5.83 -19.13 -7.67
CA PRO A 22 7.04 -19.82 -7.21
C PRO A 22 7.15 -19.86 -5.69
N ALA A 23 7.90 -20.82 -5.14
CA ALA A 23 8.15 -20.89 -3.71
C ALA A 23 8.74 -19.55 -3.19
N GLY A 24 8.17 -19.03 -2.09
CA GLY A 24 8.56 -17.72 -1.54
C GLY A 24 7.82 -16.51 -2.13
N THR A 25 6.84 -16.72 -3.02
CA THR A 25 5.93 -15.66 -3.48
C THR A 25 4.94 -15.31 -2.39
N HIS A 26 4.75 -14.01 -2.15
CA HIS A 26 3.73 -13.48 -1.23
C HIS A 26 2.46 -13.06 -1.96
N ILE A 27 2.62 -12.31 -3.07
CA ILE A 27 1.47 -11.86 -3.87
C ILE A 27 1.57 -12.51 -5.24
N THR A 28 0.51 -13.22 -5.62
CA THR A 28 0.37 -13.86 -6.93
C THR A 28 -0.75 -13.17 -7.68
N ILE A 29 -0.45 -12.67 -8.87
CA ILE A 29 -1.40 -12.05 -9.79
C ILE A 29 -1.48 -12.90 -11.03
N ARG A 30 -2.70 -13.29 -11.46
CA ARG A 30 -2.92 -14.10 -12.65
C ARG A 30 -4.05 -13.56 -13.50
N GLY A 31 -3.78 -13.40 -14.79
CA GLY A 31 -4.76 -12.97 -15.77
C GLY A 31 -5.38 -11.60 -15.51
N LEU A 32 -4.67 -10.73 -14.77
CA LEU A 32 -5.19 -9.42 -14.40
C LEU A 32 -5.55 -8.62 -15.63
N THR A 33 -6.81 -8.23 -15.72
CA THR A 33 -7.32 -7.41 -16.81
C THR A 33 -8.06 -6.21 -16.23
N LYS A 34 -7.78 -5.02 -16.77
CA LYS A 34 -8.43 -3.77 -16.39
C LYS A 34 -8.65 -2.89 -17.60
N TYR A 35 -9.89 -2.42 -17.76
CA TYR A 35 -10.26 -1.48 -18.80
C TYR A 35 -10.62 -0.11 -18.21
N PHE A 36 -10.26 0.95 -18.95
CA PHE A 36 -10.74 2.30 -18.72
C PHE A 36 -11.31 2.87 -20.01
N ALA A 37 -12.55 3.32 -19.99
CA ALA A 37 -13.27 3.86 -21.15
C ALA A 37 -13.19 2.94 -22.40
N GLY A 38 -13.19 1.62 -22.20
CA GLY A 38 -13.12 0.63 -23.28
C GLY A 38 -11.71 0.26 -23.75
N TRP A 39 -10.67 0.91 -23.24
CA TRP A 39 -9.28 0.61 -23.58
C TRP A 39 -8.63 -0.25 -22.47
N PRO A 40 -7.87 -1.31 -22.84
CA PRO A 40 -7.17 -2.12 -21.87
C PRO A 40 -5.99 -1.34 -21.29
N LEU A 41 -5.97 -1.15 -19.97
CA LEU A 41 -4.78 -0.70 -19.25
C LEU A 41 -3.89 -1.89 -18.90
N TYR A 42 -4.50 -2.99 -18.51
CA TYR A 42 -3.87 -4.30 -18.31
C TYR A 42 -4.69 -5.35 -19.05
N ASP A 43 -4.04 -6.28 -19.72
CA ASP A 43 -4.67 -7.38 -20.44
C ASP A 43 -3.91 -8.67 -20.20
N ASN A 44 -4.54 -9.61 -19.48
CA ASN A 44 -4.00 -10.91 -19.11
C ASN A 44 -2.60 -10.83 -18.45
N PHE A 45 -2.43 -9.88 -17.51
CA PHE A 45 -1.16 -9.59 -16.86
C PHE A 45 -0.92 -10.51 -15.67
N ASP A 46 0.27 -11.11 -15.62
CA ASP A 46 0.74 -11.97 -14.53
C ASP A 46 1.92 -11.31 -13.81
N LEU A 47 1.97 -11.45 -12.48
CA LEU A 47 3.07 -10.94 -11.66
C LEU A 47 3.18 -11.77 -10.38
N ASP A 48 4.42 -12.07 -9.97
CA ASP A 48 4.75 -12.66 -8.67
C ASP A 48 5.59 -11.69 -7.85
N ILE A 49 5.16 -11.37 -6.63
CA ILE A 49 5.89 -10.52 -5.69
C ILE A 49 6.43 -11.37 -4.55
N PRO A 50 7.76 -11.45 -4.37
CA PRO A 50 8.37 -12.29 -3.36
C PRO A 50 8.09 -11.80 -1.94
N LYS A 51 8.00 -12.73 -0.98
CA LYS A 51 7.74 -12.45 0.43
C LYS A 51 8.94 -11.77 1.09
N GLY A 52 8.66 -10.81 1.97
CA GLY A 52 9.66 -10.12 2.76
C GLY A 52 10.65 -9.30 1.94
N LYS A 53 10.28 -8.89 0.73
CA LYS A 53 11.10 -8.06 -0.16
C LYS A 53 10.45 -6.71 -0.40
N ILE A 54 11.32 -5.74 -0.75
CA ILE A 54 10.88 -4.45 -1.27
C ILE A 54 10.89 -4.55 -2.78
N VAL A 55 9.72 -4.42 -3.38
CA VAL A 55 9.54 -4.43 -4.84
C VAL A 55 9.15 -3.04 -5.29
N SER A 56 9.94 -2.47 -6.19
CA SER A 56 9.66 -1.15 -6.76
C SER A 56 9.10 -1.29 -8.18
N VAL A 57 7.98 -0.63 -8.43
CA VAL A 57 7.33 -0.58 -9.75
C VAL A 57 7.82 0.66 -10.48
N PHE A 58 8.44 0.48 -11.64
CA PHE A 58 8.97 1.55 -12.50
C PHE A 58 8.23 1.64 -13.82
N GLY A 59 8.21 2.83 -14.40
CA GLY A 59 7.65 3.07 -15.72
C GLY A 59 7.29 4.56 -15.93
N PRO A 60 6.97 4.98 -17.16
CA PRO A 60 6.61 6.36 -17.47
C PRO A 60 5.31 6.79 -16.75
N ASN A 61 5.09 8.11 -16.66
CA ASN A 61 3.85 8.62 -16.09
C ASN A 61 2.65 8.18 -16.94
N GLY A 62 1.54 7.86 -16.25
CA GLY A 62 0.31 7.43 -16.93
C GLY A 62 0.28 5.97 -17.41
N CYS A 63 1.35 5.17 -17.24
CA CYS A 63 1.34 3.76 -17.65
C CYS A 63 0.58 2.81 -16.71
N GLY A 64 -0.07 3.33 -15.66
CA GLY A 64 -0.94 2.53 -14.78
C GLY A 64 -0.33 2.05 -13.47
N LYS A 65 0.87 2.48 -13.07
CA LYS A 65 1.55 2.00 -11.84
C LYS A 65 0.72 2.17 -10.56
N SER A 66 0.20 3.36 -10.31
CA SER A 66 -0.68 3.61 -9.15
C SER A 66 -1.97 2.78 -9.26
N THR A 67 -2.49 2.60 -10.49
CA THR A 67 -3.66 1.75 -10.71
C THR A 67 -3.36 0.29 -10.36
N LEU A 68 -2.18 -0.24 -10.72
CA LEU A 68 -1.76 -1.59 -10.34
C LEU A 68 -1.72 -1.76 -8.83
N ILE A 69 -1.03 -0.86 -8.12
CA ILE A 69 -0.95 -0.89 -6.66
C ILE A 69 -2.34 -0.80 -6.04
N ASN A 70 -3.19 0.10 -6.54
CA ASN A 70 -4.57 0.25 -6.05
C ASN A 70 -5.43 -0.99 -6.31
N MET A 71 -5.23 -1.69 -7.43
CA MET A 71 -5.90 -2.98 -7.69
C MET A 71 -5.41 -4.06 -6.73
N ILE A 72 -4.09 -4.17 -6.51
CA ILE A 72 -3.52 -5.14 -5.57
C ILE A 72 -4.02 -4.85 -4.15
N ALA A 73 -4.08 -3.58 -3.74
CA ALA A 73 -4.60 -3.16 -2.43
C ALA A 73 -6.14 -3.22 -2.31
N GLY A 74 -6.86 -3.59 -3.38
CA GLY A 74 -8.31 -3.68 -3.39
C GLY A 74 -9.06 -2.34 -3.42
N LEU A 75 -8.35 -1.23 -3.65
CA LEU A 75 -8.94 0.11 -3.75
C LEU A 75 -9.60 0.35 -5.12
N VAL A 76 -9.15 -0.36 -6.15
CA VAL A 76 -9.72 -0.33 -7.49
C VAL A 76 -10.10 -1.77 -7.88
N PRO A 77 -11.34 -2.03 -8.30
CA PRO A 77 -11.73 -3.38 -8.70
C PRO A 77 -11.04 -3.79 -10.01
N ILE A 78 -10.66 -5.05 -10.11
CA ILE A 78 -10.21 -5.67 -11.35
C ILE A 78 -11.43 -6.12 -12.16
N ASP A 79 -11.28 -6.18 -13.50
CA ASP A 79 -12.36 -6.63 -14.38
C ASP A 79 -12.29 -8.15 -14.63
N ARG A 80 -11.06 -8.71 -14.65
CA ARG A 80 -10.81 -10.16 -14.75
C ARG A 80 -9.50 -10.52 -14.05
N GLY A 81 -9.32 -11.82 -13.80
CA GLY A 81 -8.12 -12.35 -13.16
C GLY A 81 -8.28 -12.53 -11.66
N GLU A 82 -7.18 -12.78 -10.99
CA GLU A 82 -7.14 -13.06 -9.58
C GLU A 82 -5.88 -12.48 -8.92
N ILE A 83 -6.01 -12.01 -7.68
CA ILE A 83 -4.90 -11.54 -6.84
C ILE A 83 -4.99 -12.27 -5.51
N LEU A 84 -3.95 -13.00 -5.15
CA LEU A 84 -3.87 -13.75 -3.91
C LEU A 84 -2.61 -13.40 -3.11
N PHE A 85 -2.72 -13.48 -1.79
CA PHE A 85 -1.70 -13.21 -0.80
C PHE A 85 -1.41 -14.49 -0.01
N ASP A 86 -0.25 -15.11 -0.19
CA ASP A 86 0.03 -16.46 0.32
C ASP A 86 -1.11 -17.46 0.01
N GLY A 87 -1.71 -17.37 -1.18
CA GLY A 87 -2.85 -18.18 -1.59
C GLY A 87 -4.20 -17.81 -0.98
N LYS A 88 -4.28 -16.71 -0.21
CA LYS A 88 -5.50 -16.22 0.45
C LYS A 88 -6.03 -14.97 -0.25
N SER A 89 -7.29 -14.65 0.02
CA SER A 89 -7.87 -13.39 -0.45
C SER A 89 -7.32 -12.19 0.31
N LEU A 90 -7.46 -10.99 -0.27
CA LEU A 90 -7.11 -9.73 0.40
C LEU A 90 -7.82 -9.55 1.75
N LYS A 91 -9.05 -10.07 1.89
CA LYS A 91 -9.85 -9.94 3.13
C LYS A 91 -9.19 -10.62 4.33
N ASP A 92 -8.36 -11.63 4.07
CA ASP A 92 -7.68 -12.43 5.09
C ASP A 92 -6.22 -11.96 5.31
N THR A 93 -5.84 -10.83 4.71
CA THR A 93 -4.47 -10.31 4.72
C THR A 93 -4.45 -8.91 5.32
N LYS A 94 -3.54 -8.68 6.26
CA LYS A 94 -3.33 -7.34 6.82
C LYS A 94 -2.48 -6.50 5.89
N ILE A 95 -3.05 -5.43 5.37
CA ILE A 95 -2.33 -4.48 4.52
C ILE A 95 -2.20 -3.13 5.21
N GLY A 96 -1.08 -2.44 4.94
CA GLY A 96 -0.90 -1.02 5.18
C GLY A 96 -0.82 -0.27 3.86
N TYR A 97 -1.37 0.93 3.79
CA TYR A 97 -1.30 1.76 2.60
C TYR A 97 -0.88 3.19 2.96
N VAL A 98 0.17 3.67 2.31
CA VAL A 98 0.64 5.06 2.39
C VAL A 98 0.31 5.74 1.08
N PHE A 99 -0.62 6.71 1.14
CA PHE A 99 -1.10 7.44 -0.02
C PHE A 99 -0.12 8.54 -0.44
N GLN A 100 -0.08 8.85 -1.72
CA GLN A 100 0.70 9.95 -2.29
C GLN A 100 0.35 11.30 -1.64
N ASN A 101 -0.95 11.57 -1.47
CA ASN A 101 -1.42 12.77 -0.81
C ASN A 101 -1.63 12.54 0.69
N TYR A 102 -0.56 12.65 1.48
CA TYR A 102 -0.62 12.49 2.93
C TYR A 102 -1.55 13.47 3.63
N ARG A 103 -1.80 14.66 3.04
CA ARG A 103 -2.69 15.68 3.63
C ARG A 103 -4.14 15.22 3.67
N GLU A 104 -4.57 14.45 2.67
CA GLU A 104 -5.90 13.88 2.59
C GLU A 104 -5.98 12.51 3.29
N ALA A 105 -4.83 11.90 3.58
CA ALA A 105 -4.78 10.61 4.22
C ALA A 105 -5.20 10.64 5.69
N LEU A 106 -4.86 11.70 6.42
CA LEU A 106 -5.19 11.85 7.84
C LEU A 106 -6.58 12.50 8.02
N PHE A 107 -7.31 12.06 9.04
CA PHE A 107 -8.59 12.64 9.42
C PHE A 107 -8.36 14.01 10.10
N PRO A 108 -8.73 15.13 9.49
CA PRO A 108 -8.40 16.47 10.00
C PRO A 108 -9.10 16.82 11.31
N TRP A 109 -10.19 16.14 11.65
CA TRP A 109 -10.96 16.31 12.89
C TRP A 109 -10.47 15.46 14.06
N MET A 110 -9.49 14.60 13.85
CA MET A 110 -8.88 13.76 14.89
C MET A 110 -7.47 14.23 15.20
N ARG A 111 -7.05 14.09 16.46
CA ARG A 111 -5.65 14.34 16.84
C ARG A 111 -4.73 13.35 16.10
N THR A 112 -3.49 13.73 15.92
CA THR A 112 -2.52 12.89 15.20
C THR A 112 -2.31 11.54 15.88
N ILE A 113 -2.24 11.51 17.21
CA ILE A 113 -2.14 10.28 17.98
C ILE A 113 -3.33 9.33 17.72
N ASP A 114 -4.54 9.89 17.67
CA ASP A 114 -5.78 9.13 17.41
C ASP A 114 -5.82 8.63 15.95
N ASN A 115 -5.33 9.43 15.01
CA ASN A 115 -5.17 9.01 13.61
C ASN A 115 -4.27 7.78 13.49
N ILE A 116 -3.12 7.78 14.18
CA ILE A 116 -2.15 6.68 14.14
C ILE A 116 -2.74 5.43 14.81
N ALA A 117 -3.43 5.60 15.93
CA ALA A 117 -4.02 4.51 16.70
C ALA A 117 -5.30 3.94 16.07
N TYR A 118 -5.96 4.68 15.17
CA TYR A 118 -7.28 4.34 14.64
C TYR A 118 -7.39 2.92 14.06
N PRO A 119 -6.45 2.41 13.26
CA PRO A 119 -6.52 1.04 12.76
C PRO A 119 -6.53 -0.02 13.87
N LEU A 120 -5.81 0.22 14.97
CA LEU A 120 -5.77 -0.69 16.12
C LEU A 120 -7.11 -0.73 16.85
N LEU A 121 -7.78 0.42 16.94
CA LEU A 121 -9.13 0.51 17.53
C LEU A 121 -10.14 -0.24 16.67
N LEU A 122 -10.05 -0.17 15.35
CA LEU A 122 -10.90 -0.94 14.42
C LEU A 122 -10.67 -2.45 14.54
N GLU A 123 -9.45 -2.88 14.87
CA GLU A 123 -9.13 -4.28 15.17
C GLU A 123 -9.61 -4.71 16.57
N GLY A 124 -10.23 -3.83 17.34
CA GLY A 124 -10.72 -4.12 18.69
C GLY A 124 -9.62 -4.31 19.74
N LYS A 125 -8.44 -3.73 19.51
CA LYS A 125 -7.31 -3.80 20.45
C LYS A 125 -7.65 -3.11 21.77
N SER A 126 -7.22 -3.70 22.88
CA SER A 126 -7.34 -3.09 24.19
C SER A 126 -6.47 -1.82 24.29
N LYS A 127 -6.84 -0.93 25.22
CA LYS A 127 -6.06 0.29 25.47
C LYS A 127 -4.57 0.01 25.72
N ALA A 128 -4.26 -1.01 26.53
CA ALA A 128 -2.89 -1.38 26.85
C ALA A 128 -2.11 -1.86 25.60
N GLU A 129 -2.75 -2.56 24.67
CA GLU A 129 -2.13 -2.98 23.40
C GLU A 129 -1.89 -1.75 22.49
N VAL A 130 -2.86 -0.84 22.43
CA VAL A 130 -2.73 0.41 21.66
C VAL A 130 -1.59 1.25 22.23
N ASP A 131 -1.58 1.52 23.53
CA ASP A 131 -0.56 2.34 24.19
C ASP A 131 0.86 1.77 23.94
N ARG A 132 1.05 0.47 24.15
CA ARG A 132 2.33 -0.21 23.87
C ARG A 132 2.73 -0.09 22.40
N ARG A 133 1.79 -0.27 21.47
CA ARG A 133 2.10 -0.16 20.04
C ARG A 133 2.45 1.27 19.63
N MET A 134 1.80 2.25 20.21
CA MET A 134 2.11 3.66 20.01
C MET A 134 3.51 4.00 20.52
N GLU A 135 3.90 3.51 21.71
CA GLU A 135 5.27 3.68 22.24
C GLU A 135 6.33 3.06 21.32
N GLU A 136 6.09 1.84 20.80
CA GLU A 136 6.97 1.18 19.81
C GLU A 136 7.15 2.06 18.57
N LEU A 137 6.06 2.60 18.00
CA LEU A 137 6.10 3.42 16.79
C LEU A 137 6.80 4.77 17.03
N VAL A 138 6.49 5.43 18.13
CA VAL A 138 7.11 6.71 18.53
C VAL A 138 8.63 6.54 18.66
N ALA A 139 9.07 5.46 19.30
CA ALA A 139 10.48 5.15 19.43
C ALA A 139 11.14 4.82 18.08
N SER A 140 10.49 3.98 17.24
CA SER A 140 11.03 3.58 15.93
C SER A 140 11.22 4.76 14.98
N PHE A 141 10.30 5.74 15.01
CA PHE A 141 10.35 6.91 14.14
C PHE A 141 11.03 8.14 14.79
N ASP A 142 11.60 8.00 15.99
CA ASP A 142 12.25 9.09 16.74
C ASP A 142 11.39 10.37 16.74
N VAL A 143 10.11 10.21 17.06
CA VAL A 143 9.11 11.30 16.97
C VAL A 143 9.41 12.39 18.00
N LYS A 144 9.68 13.62 17.51
CA LYS A 144 10.03 14.79 18.34
C LYS A 144 8.95 15.90 18.32
N PHE A 145 7.84 15.63 17.65
CA PHE A 145 6.73 16.59 17.60
C PHE A 145 5.54 16.11 18.44
N ASP A 146 4.69 17.06 18.83
CA ASP A 146 3.53 16.78 19.66
C ASP A 146 2.43 16.08 18.86
N LEU A 147 2.18 14.82 19.18
CA LEU A 147 1.13 13.98 18.56
C LEU A 147 -0.29 14.36 19.00
N ASN A 148 -0.45 15.24 20.02
CA ASN A 148 -1.78 15.75 20.41
C ASN A 148 -2.28 16.86 19.49
N ARG A 149 -1.45 17.37 18.59
CA ARG A 149 -1.86 18.33 17.56
C ARG A 149 -2.74 17.68 16.51
N TYR A 150 -3.56 18.52 15.88
CA TYR A 150 -4.31 18.11 14.69
C TYR A 150 -3.41 18.09 13.46
N PRO A 151 -3.74 17.28 12.41
CA PRO A 151 -2.90 17.18 11.21
C PRO A 151 -2.56 18.52 10.57
N TYR A 152 -3.50 19.46 10.51
CA TYR A 152 -3.28 20.79 9.91
C TYR A 152 -2.32 21.70 10.69
N GLU A 153 -1.98 21.36 11.94
CA GLU A 153 -1.00 22.06 12.77
C GLU A 153 0.43 21.52 12.60
N LEU A 154 0.58 20.44 11.83
CA LEU A 154 1.85 19.76 11.58
C LEU A 154 2.49 20.20 10.25
N SER A 155 3.83 20.17 10.19
CA SER A 155 4.53 20.29 8.92
C SER A 155 4.22 19.11 7.97
N GLY A 156 4.47 19.27 6.66
CA GLY A 156 4.24 18.21 5.69
C GLY A 156 4.98 16.93 6.03
N GLY A 157 6.24 17.01 6.44
CA GLY A 157 7.03 15.86 6.85
C GLY A 157 6.49 15.16 8.11
N GLN A 158 5.98 15.94 9.09
CA GLN A 158 5.33 15.39 10.28
C GLN A 158 4.02 14.67 9.93
N GLN A 159 3.21 15.25 9.03
CA GLN A 159 1.99 14.61 8.53
C GLN A 159 2.32 13.30 7.79
N GLN A 160 3.35 13.30 6.95
CA GLN A 160 3.79 12.11 6.25
C GLN A 160 4.27 11.02 7.21
N THR A 161 5.08 11.39 8.22
CA THR A 161 5.51 10.46 9.27
C THR A 161 4.31 9.85 9.98
N ALA A 162 3.33 10.66 10.37
CA ALA A 162 2.10 10.17 11.00
C ALA A 162 1.30 9.23 10.09
N SER A 163 1.20 9.54 8.79
CA SER A 163 0.53 8.69 7.80
C SER A 163 1.22 7.31 7.67
N ILE A 164 2.55 7.30 7.65
CA ILE A 164 3.33 6.05 7.61
C ILE A 164 3.16 5.26 8.91
N MET A 165 3.26 5.91 10.07
CA MET A 165 3.04 5.27 11.37
C MET A 165 1.65 4.65 11.44
N ARG A 166 0.60 5.32 10.94
CA ARG A 166 -0.76 4.78 10.88
C ARG A 166 -0.84 3.53 10.01
N ALA A 167 -0.20 3.53 8.83
CA ALA A 167 -0.16 2.37 7.95
C ALA A 167 0.58 1.17 8.57
N LEU A 168 1.58 1.43 9.41
CA LEU A 168 2.38 0.42 10.11
C LEU A 168 1.79 -0.02 11.46
N ALA A 169 0.83 0.73 12.01
CA ALA A 169 0.26 0.46 13.33
C ALA A 169 -0.27 -0.99 13.46
N PRO A 170 -1.05 -1.53 12.51
CA PRO A 170 -1.60 -2.89 12.61
C PRO A 170 -0.57 -4.00 12.36
N LYS A 171 0.73 -3.70 12.20
CA LYS A 171 1.78 -4.66 11.80
C LYS A 171 1.38 -5.39 10.51
N PRO A 172 1.28 -4.69 9.38
CA PRO A 172 0.80 -5.27 8.13
C PRO A 172 1.75 -6.33 7.58
N GLU A 173 1.19 -7.34 6.89
CA GLU A 173 1.95 -8.36 6.16
C GLU A 173 2.49 -7.77 4.84
N VAL A 174 1.69 -6.86 4.24
CA VAL A 174 2.07 -6.13 3.03
C VAL A 174 1.90 -4.63 3.23
N LEU A 175 2.91 -3.85 2.84
CA LEU A 175 2.88 -2.40 2.85
C LEU A 175 2.93 -1.86 1.42
N PHE A 176 1.94 -1.06 1.06
CA PHE A 176 1.91 -0.33 -0.20
C PHE A 176 2.36 1.12 0.02
N LEU A 177 3.26 1.60 -0.82
CA LEU A 177 3.82 2.95 -0.78
C LEU A 177 3.60 3.63 -2.14
N ASP A 178 2.63 4.52 -2.22
CA ASP A 178 2.32 5.29 -3.42
C ASP A 178 3.00 6.67 -3.35
N GLU A 179 4.14 6.81 -4.02
CA GLU A 179 4.97 8.03 -4.03
C GLU A 179 5.21 8.67 -2.64
N PRO A 180 5.64 7.92 -1.62
CA PRO A 180 5.64 8.38 -0.23
C PRO A 180 6.58 9.56 0.04
N PHE A 181 7.41 9.96 -0.93
CA PHE A 181 8.43 11.01 -0.80
C PHE A 181 8.19 12.22 -1.70
N SER A 182 7.18 12.22 -2.58
CA SER A 182 7.00 13.20 -3.67
C SER A 182 6.82 14.65 -3.19
N ALA A 183 6.34 14.86 -1.98
CA ALA A 183 6.06 16.18 -1.43
C ALA A 183 6.96 16.57 -0.25
N LEU A 184 8.09 15.88 -0.07
CA LEU A 184 9.03 16.09 1.02
C LEU A 184 10.31 16.76 0.53
N ASP A 185 10.95 17.55 1.41
CA ASP A 185 12.31 18.01 1.20
C ASP A 185 13.32 16.86 1.26
N PHE A 186 14.56 17.15 0.89
CA PHE A 186 15.62 16.14 0.80
C PHE A 186 15.94 15.51 2.16
N GLU A 187 16.03 16.31 3.23
CA GLU A 187 16.39 15.81 4.57
C GLU A 187 15.31 14.88 5.13
N MET A 188 14.04 15.29 5.01
CA MET A 188 12.90 14.48 5.44
C MET A 188 12.76 13.19 4.61
N THR A 189 13.05 13.26 3.30
CA THR A 189 13.08 12.07 2.44
C THR A 189 14.12 11.06 2.92
N LEU A 190 15.34 11.51 3.23
CA LEU A 190 16.39 10.63 3.76
C LEU A 190 15.98 10.03 5.10
N PHE A 191 15.48 10.85 6.02
CA PHE A 191 15.03 10.41 7.34
C PHE A 191 13.93 9.32 7.23
N ILE A 192 12.88 9.56 6.46
CA ILE A 192 11.78 8.60 6.32
C ILE A 192 12.26 7.31 5.63
N ARG A 193 13.12 7.40 4.62
CA ARG A 193 13.71 6.23 3.94
C ARG A 193 14.49 5.36 4.92
N GLU A 194 15.34 5.96 5.74
CA GLU A 194 16.10 5.25 6.77
C GLU A 194 15.17 4.54 7.75
N LYS A 195 14.16 5.24 8.27
CA LYS A 195 13.18 4.67 9.20
C LYS A 195 12.35 3.53 8.61
N LEU A 196 11.89 3.68 7.37
CA LEU A 196 11.22 2.59 6.66
C LEU A 196 12.15 1.39 6.46
N GLN A 197 13.40 1.60 6.10
CA GLN A 197 14.38 0.53 5.94
C GLN A 197 14.63 -0.22 7.25
N GLU A 198 14.80 0.50 8.38
CA GLU A 198 14.92 -0.10 9.72
C GLU A 198 13.70 -0.99 10.03
N VAL A 199 12.48 -0.48 9.80
CA VAL A 199 11.24 -1.24 10.03
C VAL A 199 11.19 -2.49 9.14
N PHE A 200 11.55 -2.40 7.86
CA PHE A 200 11.56 -3.55 6.95
C PHE A 200 12.55 -4.63 7.37
N MET A 201 13.75 -4.22 7.77
CA MET A 201 14.77 -5.16 8.27
C MET A 201 14.34 -5.90 9.54
N GLN A 202 13.56 -5.24 10.40
CA GLN A 202 13.07 -5.83 11.65
C GLN A 202 11.84 -6.71 11.45
N THR A 203 10.95 -6.35 10.55
CA THR A 203 9.62 -7.00 10.43
C THR A 203 9.54 -8.02 9.30
N GLY A 204 10.37 -7.91 8.28
CA GLY A 204 10.25 -8.71 7.06
C GLY A 204 8.97 -8.44 6.27
N THR A 205 8.32 -7.29 6.46
CA THR A 205 7.10 -6.90 5.76
C THR A 205 7.35 -6.83 4.26
N THR A 206 6.52 -7.48 3.46
CA THR A 206 6.57 -7.34 2.00
C THR A 206 6.14 -5.93 1.61
N THR A 207 6.96 -5.23 0.85
CA THR A 207 6.66 -3.85 0.49
C THR A 207 6.60 -3.68 -1.02
N VAL A 208 5.52 -3.07 -1.49
CA VAL A 208 5.34 -2.69 -2.89
C VAL A 208 5.33 -1.18 -2.97
N SER A 209 6.34 -0.63 -3.63
CA SER A 209 6.51 0.82 -3.76
C SER A 209 6.45 1.26 -5.21
N TYR A 210 5.77 2.36 -5.45
CA TYR A 210 5.96 3.17 -6.62
C TYR A 210 6.66 4.47 -6.19
N THR A 211 7.84 4.71 -6.72
CA THR A 211 8.58 5.95 -6.47
C THR A 211 9.29 6.36 -7.76
N HIS A 212 9.42 7.65 -7.98
CA HIS A 212 10.34 8.18 -8.99
C HIS A 212 11.81 8.04 -8.54
N LEU A 213 12.04 7.74 -7.25
CA LEU A 213 13.35 7.56 -6.63
C LEU A 213 13.47 6.13 -6.13
N THR A 214 14.58 5.47 -6.47
CA THR A 214 14.90 4.14 -5.94
C THR A 214 15.07 4.19 -4.42
N LEU A 215 14.29 3.39 -3.69
CA LEU A 215 14.72 2.96 -2.36
C LEU A 215 16.05 2.22 -2.55
N PRO A 216 17.08 2.43 -1.72
CA PRO A 216 18.27 1.61 -1.79
C PRO A 216 17.82 0.16 -1.55
N THR A 217 17.74 -0.60 -2.64
CA THR A 217 17.65 -2.04 -2.54
C THR A 217 18.89 -2.49 -1.78
N THR A 218 18.71 -3.38 -0.80
CA THR A 218 19.82 -4.04 -0.11
C THR A 218 20.89 -4.41 -1.14
N PRO A 219 22.19 -4.17 -0.83
CA PRO A 219 23.25 -4.56 -1.74
C PRO A 219 23.07 -6.05 -2.07
N TYR A 220 23.15 -6.34 -3.36
CA TYR A 220 23.15 -7.70 -3.87
C TYR A 220 24.31 -8.48 -3.20
N VAL A 221 23.99 -9.60 -2.62
CA VAL A 221 24.95 -10.67 -2.38
C VAL A 221 24.80 -11.66 -3.50
#